data_1f249605ecb5331aa99b0696a66c83ef
#
_entry.id   1f249605ecb5331aa99b0696a66c83ef
#
_cell.length_a   1.000
_cell.length_b   1.000
_cell.length_c   1.000
_cell.angle_alpha   90.00
_cell.angle_beta   90.00
_cell.angle_gamma   90.00
#
_symmetry.space_group_name_H-M   'P 1'
#
loop_
_entity.id
_entity.type
_entity.pdbx_description
1 polymer ?
#
loop_
_entity_poly.entity_id
_entity_poly.type
_entity_poly.pdbx_seq_one_letter_code
_entity_poly.pdbx_strand_id
1 'polypeptide(L)'
;NFSDAVKEADIVFLAIPAHEVEDTLELIGHELKKDAAVLDTCPTKSAAINWAKKSMTQPDHFLGIYPSINPAYLSEPSNEFHSAHEDLFQSGTLYLAPSADTEPAVVKLASDLGTLIGAHSAFIDPVELDGLLAAAYDLPLLLSNALMSTLLNQNSWEDCRKLAVKEFVQETDFCAFPYTGKEFTEILSENRENTLRILNDFIVNLKTYRDAIQNRDRAALSSLYEKAEKGREKWLKDYEGGVWRKEKDQKLNVPTAGEMMGQMFLGGLGRKKKE
;
A
#
# COMPACT_ATOMS: atom_id res chain seq x y z
N ASN A 1 24.69 13.54 7.03
CA ASN A 1 24.24 14.29 5.86
C ASN A 1 23.76 13.30 4.80
N PHE A 2 22.52 13.44 4.31
CA PHE A 2 21.93 12.54 3.31
C PHE A 2 22.75 12.47 2.02
N SER A 3 23.21 13.61 1.51
CA SER A 3 24.06 13.67 0.31
C SER A 3 25.33 12.83 0.44
N ASP A 4 25.99 12.84 1.59
CA ASP A 4 27.22 12.05 1.77
C ASP A 4 26.94 10.55 1.85
N ALA A 5 25.76 10.15 2.34
CA ALA A 5 25.38 8.76 2.46
C ALA A 5 25.10 8.09 1.10
N VAL A 6 24.64 8.86 0.10
CA VAL A 6 24.21 8.30 -1.20
C VAL A 6 25.30 8.31 -2.27
N LYS A 7 26.36 9.12 -2.12
CA LYS A 7 27.40 9.32 -3.16
C LYS A 7 28.12 8.05 -3.61
N GLU A 8 28.30 7.11 -2.69
CA GLU A 8 28.99 5.84 -2.96
C GLU A 8 28.05 4.63 -2.87
N ALA A 9 26.74 4.86 -2.67
CA ALA A 9 25.77 3.81 -2.52
C ALA A 9 25.37 3.24 -3.91
N ASP A 10 25.39 1.92 -4.04
CA ASP A 10 24.87 1.22 -5.24
C ASP A 10 23.35 1.05 -5.16
N ILE A 11 22.79 1.03 -3.96
CA ILE A 11 21.36 0.89 -3.70
C ILE A 11 20.96 1.87 -2.61
N VAL A 12 19.90 2.63 -2.85
CA VAL A 12 19.27 3.53 -1.90
C VAL A 12 17.85 3.09 -1.63
N PHE A 13 17.52 2.81 -0.37
CA PHE A 13 16.15 2.54 0.04
C PHE A 13 15.53 3.81 0.63
N LEU A 14 14.43 4.27 0.05
CA LEU A 14 13.58 5.31 0.61
C LEU A 14 12.47 4.64 1.43
N ALA A 15 12.75 4.43 2.71
CA ALA A 15 11.79 3.94 3.70
C ALA A 15 11.48 5.08 4.69
N ILE A 16 10.94 6.16 4.16
CA ILE A 16 10.65 7.42 4.84
C ILE A 16 9.18 7.77 4.66
N PRO A 17 8.61 8.67 5.49
CA PRO A 17 7.23 9.15 5.33
C PRO A 17 6.97 9.74 3.93
N ALA A 18 5.75 9.53 3.40
CA ALA A 18 5.40 9.98 2.05
C ALA A 18 5.67 11.47 1.82
N HIS A 19 5.37 12.30 2.82
CA HIS A 19 5.56 13.76 2.76
C HIS A 19 7.02 14.23 2.77
N GLU A 20 7.98 13.32 2.96
CA GLU A 20 9.42 13.61 2.92
C GLU A 20 10.09 13.11 1.63
N VAL A 21 9.38 12.34 0.80
CA VAL A 21 9.96 11.68 -0.38
C VAL A 21 10.35 12.70 -1.45
N GLU A 22 9.47 13.66 -1.79
CA GLU A 22 9.76 14.69 -2.81
C GLU A 22 10.99 15.51 -2.42
N ASP A 23 11.00 16.11 -1.21
CA ASP A 23 12.11 16.92 -0.70
C ASP A 23 13.42 16.10 -0.63
N THR A 24 13.33 14.82 -0.24
CA THR A 24 14.50 13.95 -0.18
C THR A 24 15.07 13.68 -1.57
N LEU A 25 14.22 13.37 -2.55
CA LEU A 25 14.64 13.17 -3.93
C LEU A 25 15.25 14.45 -4.54
N GLU A 26 14.70 15.63 -4.25
CA GLU A 26 15.30 16.92 -4.65
C GLU A 26 16.70 17.09 -4.06
N LEU A 27 16.90 16.70 -2.81
CA LEU A 27 18.18 16.83 -2.11
C LEU A 27 19.25 15.85 -2.62
N ILE A 28 18.88 14.60 -2.90
CA ILE A 28 19.85 13.54 -3.19
C ILE A 28 19.94 13.18 -4.69
N GLY A 29 18.93 13.50 -5.50
CA GLY A 29 18.76 12.97 -6.86
C GLY A 29 19.91 13.27 -7.81
N HIS A 30 20.62 14.38 -7.60
CA HIS A 30 21.82 14.77 -8.38
C HIS A 30 23.14 14.31 -7.73
N GLU A 31 23.08 13.82 -6.49
CA GLU A 31 24.25 13.38 -5.73
C GLU A 31 24.42 11.85 -5.78
N LEU A 32 23.44 11.15 -6.34
CA LEU A 32 23.47 9.69 -6.48
C LEU A 32 24.67 9.24 -7.32
N LYS A 33 25.29 8.14 -6.89
CA LYS A 33 26.27 7.46 -7.71
C LYS A 33 25.69 7.08 -9.05
N LYS A 34 26.49 7.16 -10.12
CA LYS A 34 26.08 6.67 -11.42
C LYS A 34 25.63 5.21 -11.35
N ASP A 35 24.51 4.91 -11.97
CA ASP A 35 23.86 3.59 -12.02
C ASP A 35 23.36 3.07 -10.65
N ALA A 36 23.26 3.94 -9.63
CA ALA A 36 22.67 3.59 -8.34
C ALA A 36 21.16 3.36 -8.48
N ALA A 37 20.66 2.26 -7.92
CA ALA A 37 19.23 1.95 -7.87
C ALA A 37 18.56 2.63 -6.67
N VAL A 38 17.43 3.30 -6.89
CA VAL A 38 16.60 3.87 -5.82
C VAL A 38 15.31 3.06 -5.70
N LEU A 39 15.10 2.43 -4.55
CA LEU A 39 13.92 1.62 -4.22
C LEU A 39 13.06 2.35 -3.19
N ASP A 40 11.84 2.70 -3.57
CA ASP A 40 10.94 3.51 -2.74
C ASP A 40 9.76 2.70 -2.21
N THR A 41 9.52 2.79 -0.90
CA THR A 41 8.41 2.12 -0.21
C THR A 41 7.17 3.00 0.01
N CYS A 42 7.20 4.26 -0.44
CA CYS A 42 6.08 5.20 -0.33
C CYS A 42 4.76 4.56 -0.84
N PRO A 43 3.62 4.72 -0.16
CA PRO A 43 2.35 4.15 -0.61
C PRO A 43 1.76 4.79 -1.86
N THR A 44 2.26 5.96 -2.31
CA THR A 44 1.79 6.70 -3.49
C THR A 44 2.79 6.54 -4.65
N LYS A 45 2.71 5.43 -5.39
CA LYS A 45 3.72 5.06 -6.40
C LYS A 45 3.79 6.01 -7.58
N SER A 46 2.64 6.43 -8.10
CA SER A 46 2.58 7.35 -9.25
C SER A 46 3.19 8.71 -8.91
N ALA A 47 2.95 9.22 -7.70
CA ALA A 47 3.54 10.48 -7.23
C ALA A 47 5.06 10.34 -7.08
N ALA A 48 5.53 9.30 -6.40
CA ALA A 48 6.96 9.06 -6.18
C ALA A 48 7.75 8.92 -7.50
N ILE A 49 7.19 8.22 -8.49
CA ILE A 49 7.78 8.13 -9.84
C ILE A 49 7.86 9.51 -10.50
N ASN A 50 6.83 10.34 -10.35
CA ASN A 50 6.85 11.69 -10.92
C ASN A 50 7.87 12.61 -10.23
N TRP A 51 8.03 12.50 -8.92
CA TRP A 51 9.07 13.22 -8.17
C TRP A 51 10.47 12.77 -8.58
N ALA A 52 10.70 11.47 -8.72
CA ALA A 52 11.96 10.93 -9.23
C ALA A 52 12.30 11.44 -10.64
N LYS A 53 11.31 11.51 -11.53
CA LYS A 53 11.49 12.05 -12.90
C LYS A 53 11.89 13.52 -12.92
N LYS A 54 11.47 14.30 -11.93
CA LYS A 54 11.84 15.74 -11.81
C LYS A 54 13.23 15.93 -11.20
N SER A 55 13.60 15.08 -10.24
CA SER A 55 14.70 15.37 -9.31
C SER A 55 15.94 14.50 -9.55
N MET A 56 15.81 13.31 -10.15
CA MET A 56 16.94 12.41 -10.36
C MET A 56 17.63 12.63 -11.70
N THR A 57 18.95 12.52 -11.73
CA THR A 57 19.75 12.52 -12.97
C THR A 57 19.46 11.30 -13.84
N GLN A 58 19.20 10.15 -13.21
CA GLN A 58 18.85 8.87 -13.86
C GLN A 58 17.50 8.37 -13.29
N PRO A 59 16.36 8.95 -13.71
CA PRO A 59 15.04 8.56 -13.19
C PRO A 59 14.61 7.16 -13.59
N ASP A 60 15.21 6.58 -14.62
CA ASP A 60 15.07 5.18 -15.04
C ASP A 60 15.64 4.18 -14.02
N HIS A 61 16.48 4.63 -13.10
CA HIS A 61 16.99 3.84 -11.97
C HIS A 61 16.10 3.90 -10.71
N PHE A 62 14.93 4.52 -10.79
CA PHE A 62 13.95 4.55 -9.72
C PHE A 62 12.92 3.42 -9.89
N LEU A 63 12.61 2.73 -8.78
CA LEU A 63 11.58 1.68 -8.74
C LEU A 63 10.74 1.80 -7.46
N GLY A 64 9.44 1.98 -7.62
CA GLY A 64 8.49 1.83 -6.52
C GLY A 64 8.37 0.37 -6.11
N ILE A 65 8.50 0.09 -4.82
CA ILE A 65 8.30 -1.23 -4.23
C ILE A 65 7.28 -1.15 -3.10
N TYR A 66 6.54 -2.23 -2.84
CA TYR A 66 5.65 -2.32 -1.69
C TYR A 66 5.73 -3.72 -1.08
N PRO A 67 6.38 -3.87 0.10
CA PRO A 67 6.48 -5.15 0.76
C PRO A 67 5.22 -5.44 1.58
N SER A 68 4.59 -6.59 1.38
CA SER A 68 3.63 -7.12 2.34
C SER A 68 4.33 -7.96 3.40
N ILE A 69 3.84 -7.90 4.62
CA ILE A 69 4.45 -8.61 5.73
C ILE A 69 4.09 -10.09 5.73
N ASN A 70 4.86 -10.86 6.50
CA ASN A 70 4.59 -12.25 6.80
C ASN A 70 3.19 -12.40 7.44
N PRO A 71 2.35 -13.32 6.94
CA PRO A 71 1.01 -13.57 7.49
C PRO A 71 0.97 -13.82 9.01
N ALA A 72 2.03 -14.40 9.55
CA ALA A 72 2.12 -14.70 10.99
C ALA A 72 2.03 -13.43 11.87
N TYR A 73 2.42 -12.27 11.33
CA TYR A 73 2.49 -11.01 12.08
C TYR A 73 1.34 -10.04 11.82
N LEU A 74 0.37 -10.40 10.96
CA LEU A 74 -0.78 -9.53 10.63
C LEU A 74 -1.65 -9.14 11.83
N SER A 75 -1.68 -9.98 12.87
CA SER A 75 -2.50 -9.75 14.06
C SER A 75 -1.70 -9.21 15.23
N GLU A 76 -0.40 -8.98 15.05
CA GLU A 76 0.42 -8.37 16.09
C GLU A 76 0.10 -6.88 16.23
N PRO A 77 -0.10 -6.39 17.45
CA PRO A 77 -0.27 -4.96 17.65
C PRO A 77 1.08 -4.31 17.39
N SER A 78 1.16 -3.51 16.34
CA SER A 78 2.03 -2.40 16.28
C SER A 78 3.32 -2.34 15.55
N ASN A 79 3.69 -1.18 15.45
CA ASN A 79 4.79 -0.38 14.91
C ASN A 79 5.94 -0.13 15.92
N GLU A 80 6.07 -0.90 16.99
CA GLU A 80 7.14 -0.73 17.97
C GLU A 80 8.41 -1.51 17.56
N PHE A 81 9.58 -1.03 17.95
CA PHE A 81 10.85 -1.72 17.72
C PHE A 81 10.88 -3.17 18.21
N HIS A 82 10.05 -3.49 19.21
CA HIS A 82 9.91 -4.85 19.75
C HIS A 82 9.18 -5.81 18.81
N SER A 83 8.47 -5.29 17.81
CA SER A 83 7.79 -6.07 16.75
C SER A 83 8.67 -6.28 15.53
N ALA A 84 9.95 -5.93 15.57
CA ALA A 84 10.88 -6.19 14.48
C ALA A 84 11.29 -7.67 14.48
N HIS A 85 10.98 -8.35 13.36
CA HIS A 85 11.31 -9.75 13.15
C HIS A 85 12.25 -9.88 11.97
N GLU A 86 13.25 -10.74 12.05
CA GLU A 86 14.20 -10.99 10.96
C GLU A 86 13.54 -11.62 9.73
N ASP A 87 12.41 -12.31 9.94
CA ASP A 87 11.58 -12.95 8.92
C ASP A 87 10.30 -12.16 8.60
N LEU A 88 10.25 -10.85 8.91
CA LEU A 88 9.06 -10.00 8.72
C LEU A 88 8.48 -10.06 7.30
N PHE A 89 9.29 -10.25 6.29
CA PHE A 89 8.87 -10.33 4.90
C PHE A 89 8.85 -11.75 4.34
N GLN A 90 9.29 -12.73 5.12
CA GLN A 90 9.29 -14.14 4.70
C GLN A 90 7.87 -14.58 4.37
N SER A 91 7.74 -15.23 3.23
CA SER A 91 6.41 -15.62 2.72
C SER A 91 5.46 -14.45 2.42
N GLY A 92 5.90 -13.21 2.54
CA GLY A 92 5.19 -12.03 2.05
C GLY A 92 5.29 -11.88 0.53
N THR A 93 4.76 -10.79 0.01
CA THR A 93 4.89 -10.42 -1.41
C THR A 93 5.59 -9.07 -1.51
N LEU A 94 6.66 -9.01 -2.30
CA LEU A 94 7.26 -7.75 -2.70
C LEU A 94 6.66 -7.32 -4.04
N TYR A 95 5.76 -6.35 -4.00
CA TYR A 95 5.23 -5.76 -5.22
C TYR A 95 6.28 -4.82 -5.83
N LEU A 96 6.53 -5.01 -7.12
CA LEU A 96 7.44 -4.21 -7.92
C LEU A 96 6.60 -3.40 -8.91
N ALA A 97 6.66 -2.07 -8.80
CA ALA A 97 5.87 -1.14 -9.59
C ALA A 97 6.78 -0.30 -10.52
N PRO A 98 7.33 -0.92 -11.60
CA PRO A 98 8.18 -0.21 -12.55
C PRO A 98 7.38 0.79 -13.37
N SER A 99 7.99 1.94 -13.70
CA SER A 99 7.52 2.78 -14.78
C SER A 99 7.88 2.18 -16.13
N ALA A 100 7.33 2.72 -17.22
CA ALA A 100 7.66 2.27 -18.57
C ALA A 100 9.15 2.43 -18.91
N ASP A 101 9.82 3.37 -18.25
CA ASP A 101 11.21 3.73 -18.51
C ASP A 101 12.18 3.05 -17.53
N THR A 102 11.69 2.30 -16.53
CA THR A 102 12.55 1.71 -15.49
C THR A 102 13.54 0.71 -16.09
N GLU A 103 14.82 0.88 -15.74
CA GLU A 103 15.90 0.03 -16.24
C GLU A 103 15.70 -1.44 -15.78
N PRO A 104 15.74 -2.43 -16.70
CA PRO A 104 15.54 -3.84 -16.37
C PRO A 104 16.50 -4.38 -15.29
N ALA A 105 17.71 -3.82 -15.20
CA ALA A 105 18.68 -4.22 -14.19
C ALA A 105 18.19 -3.85 -12.77
N VAL A 106 17.54 -2.70 -12.61
CA VAL A 106 16.95 -2.26 -11.32
C VAL A 106 15.79 -3.17 -10.91
N VAL A 107 14.94 -3.52 -11.86
CA VAL A 107 13.82 -4.44 -11.64
C VAL A 107 14.33 -5.83 -11.22
N LYS A 108 15.37 -6.33 -11.91
CA LYS A 108 16.00 -7.61 -11.54
C LYS A 108 16.60 -7.55 -10.13
N LEU A 109 17.34 -6.48 -9.81
CA LEU A 109 17.94 -6.27 -8.49
C LEU A 109 16.86 -6.32 -7.39
N ALA A 110 15.75 -5.61 -7.56
CA ALA A 110 14.67 -5.62 -6.59
C ALA A 110 14.00 -7.00 -6.46
N SER A 111 13.88 -7.76 -7.55
CA SER A 111 13.38 -9.14 -7.51
C SER A 111 14.35 -10.08 -6.78
N ASP A 112 15.65 -9.94 -6.99
CA ASP A 112 16.69 -10.70 -6.29
C ASP A 112 16.68 -10.38 -4.79
N LEU A 113 16.48 -9.10 -4.41
CA LEU A 113 16.30 -8.67 -3.02
C LEU A 113 15.04 -9.28 -2.40
N GLY A 114 13.92 -9.31 -3.12
CA GLY A 114 12.72 -10.00 -2.67
C GLY A 114 13.00 -11.46 -2.32
N THR A 115 13.74 -12.15 -3.17
CA THR A 115 14.17 -13.54 -2.93
C THR A 115 15.06 -13.65 -1.68
N LEU A 116 15.99 -12.70 -1.50
CA LEU A 116 16.91 -12.68 -0.36
C LEU A 116 16.18 -12.55 0.99
N ILE A 117 15.12 -11.73 1.05
CA ILE A 117 14.30 -11.54 2.26
C ILE A 117 13.19 -12.59 2.40
N GLY A 118 13.15 -13.61 1.53
CA GLY A 118 12.14 -14.68 1.54
C GLY A 118 10.75 -14.26 1.08
N ALA A 119 10.62 -13.11 0.40
CA ALA A 119 9.38 -12.64 -0.18
C ALA A 119 9.21 -13.11 -1.64
N HIS A 120 7.96 -13.21 -2.10
CA HIS A 120 7.65 -13.46 -3.51
C HIS A 120 7.55 -12.14 -4.27
N SER A 121 8.30 -11.97 -5.34
CA SER A 121 8.19 -10.78 -6.19
C SER A 121 6.96 -10.86 -7.09
N ALA A 122 6.17 -9.79 -7.16
CA ALA A 122 5.03 -9.64 -8.04
C ALA A 122 5.09 -8.30 -8.77
N PHE A 123 4.91 -8.32 -10.10
CA PHE A 123 4.88 -7.09 -10.90
C PHE A 123 3.47 -6.52 -10.93
N ILE A 124 3.38 -5.22 -10.81
CA ILE A 124 2.12 -4.48 -10.86
C ILE A 124 2.34 -3.11 -11.49
N ASP A 125 1.34 -2.62 -12.22
CA ASP A 125 1.33 -1.25 -12.70
C ASP A 125 1.24 -0.26 -11.52
N PRO A 126 2.03 0.84 -11.50
CA PRO A 126 2.00 1.82 -10.41
C PRO A 126 0.61 2.39 -10.11
N VAL A 127 -0.17 2.70 -11.15
CA VAL A 127 -1.53 3.24 -10.99
C VAL A 127 -2.49 2.18 -10.44
N GLU A 128 -2.33 0.92 -10.86
CA GLU A 128 -3.10 -0.20 -10.30
C GLU A 128 -2.77 -0.39 -8.82
N LEU A 129 -1.47 -0.33 -8.45
CA LEU A 129 -1.06 -0.47 -7.04
C LEU A 129 -1.61 0.68 -6.18
N ASP A 130 -1.56 1.93 -6.65
CA ASP A 130 -2.17 3.07 -5.96
C ASP A 130 -3.68 2.85 -5.74
N GLY A 131 -4.37 2.28 -6.74
CA GLY A 131 -5.79 1.93 -6.62
C GLY A 131 -6.09 0.85 -5.57
N LEU A 132 -5.21 -0.14 -5.42
CA LEU A 132 -5.32 -1.18 -4.40
C LEU A 132 -4.99 -0.63 -3.00
N LEU A 133 -3.97 0.21 -2.91
CA LEU A 133 -3.56 0.85 -1.65
C LEU A 133 -4.61 1.83 -1.15
N ALA A 134 -5.35 2.51 -2.04
CA ALA A 134 -6.49 3.32 -1.63
C ALA A 134 -7.52 2.53 -0.80
N ALA A 135 -7.77 1.27 -1.15
CA ALA A 135 -8.69 0.41 -0.42
C ALA A 135 -8.07 -0.23 0.83
N ALA A 136 -6.81 -0.67 0.73
CA ALA A 136 -6.17 -1.47 1.77
C ALA A 136 -5.44 -0.61 2.83
N TYR A 137 -5.09 0.63 2.50
CA TYR A 137 -4.31 1.52 3.36
C TYR A 137 -4.99 2.87 3.59
N ASP A 138 -5.34 3.65 2.50
CA ASP A 138 -5.88 5.00 2.66
C ASP A 138 -7.24 5.00 3.35
N LEU A 139 -8.13 4.07 2.97
CA LEU A 139 -9.47 4.00 3.56
C LEU A 139 -9.44 3.66 5.06
N PRO A 140 -8.74 2.64 5.55
CA PRO A 140 -8.57 2.40 6.99
C PRO A 140 -8.02 3.61 7.75
N LEU A 141 -6.97 4.26 7.21
CA LEU A 141 -6.39 5.47 7.78
C LEU A 141 -7.42 6.61 7.92
N LEU A 142 -8.20 6.84 6.85
CA LEU A 142 -9.25 7.87 6.84
C LEU A 142 -10.38 7.54 7.81
N LEU A 143 -10.82 6.27 7.87
CA LEU A 143 -11.92 5.84 8.73
C LEU A 143 -11.59 5.97 10.21
N SER A 144 -10.39 5.60 10.62
CA SER A 144 -9.88 5.78 11.97
C SER A 144 -9.97 7.25 12.40
N ASN A 145 -9.46 8.15 11.55
CA ASN A 145 -9.50 9.59 11.80
C ASN A 145 -10.94 10.16 11.79
N ALA A 146 -11.78 9.70 10.87
CA ALA A 146 -13.18 10.14 10.79
C ALA A 146 -13.99 9.67 12.01
N LEU A 147 -13.75 8.44 12.49
CA LEU A 147 -14.38 7.93 13.72
C LEU A 147 -14.03 8.80 14.91
N MET A 148 -12.74 9.04 15.13
CA MET A 148 -12.28 9.85 16.25
C MET A 148 -12.81 11.28 16.17
N SER A 149 -12.73 11.93 15.01
CA SER A 149 -13.24 13.28 14.78
C SER A 149 -14.74 13.39 15.02
N THR A 150 -15.51 12.36 14.62
CA THR A 150 -16.95 12.31 14.85
C THR A 150 -17.28 12.32 16.34
N LEU A 151 -16.56 11.54 17.12
CA LEU A 151 -16.81 11.43 18.57
C LEU A 151 -16.34 12.66 19.35
N LEU A 152 -15.20 13.24 18.98
CA LEU A 152 -14.71 14.48 19.59
C LEU A 152 -15.69 15.65 19.46
N ASN A 153 -16.49 15.66 18.39
CA ASN A 153 -17.52 16.67 18.16
C ASN A 153 -18.85 16.42 18.92
N GLN A 154 -18.97 15.32 19.69
CA GLN A 154 -20.17 15.05 20.48
C GLN A 154 -20.10 15.70 21.86
N ASN A 155 -21.18 16.31 22.31
CA ASN A 155 -21.26 16.88 23.66
C ASN A 155 -21.07 15.83 24.77
N SER A 156 -21.34 14.57 24.46
CA SER A 156 -21.23 13.44 25.39
C SER A 156 -19.83 12.79 25.40
N TRP A 157 -18.85 13.33 24.67
CA TRP A 157 -17.52 12.72 24.56
C TRP A 157 -16.86 12.44 25.91
N GLU A 158 -16.96 13.40 26.86
CA GLU A 158 -16.39 13.28 28.21
C GLU A 158 -16.89 12.06 28.99
N ASP A 159 -18.10 11.61 28.71
CA ASP A 159 -18.67 10.40 29.32
C ASP A 159 -18.44 9.17 28.41
N CYS A 160 -18.59 9.33 27.10
CA CYS A 160 -18.41 8.26 26.14
C CYS A 160 -16.99 7.65 26.22
N ARG A 161 -15.95 8.46 26.33
CA ARG A 161 -14.54 8.00 26.40
C ARG A 161 -14.25 7.09 27.60
N LYS A 162 -15.05 7.20 28.68
CA LYS A 162 -14.90 6.32 29.86
C LYS A 162 -15.45 4.92 29.63
N LEU A 163 -16.24 4.74 28.59
CA LEU A 163 -16.85 3.48 28.18
C LEU A 163 -16.11 2.81 27.02
N ALA A 164 -15.03 3.43 26.54
CA ALA A 164 -14.24 2.90 25.44
C ALA A 164 -13.70 1.49 25.74
N VAL A 165 -13.85 0.60 24.77
CA VAL A 165 -13.44 -0.80 24.84
C VAL A 165 -12.22 -1.04 23.94
N LYS A 166 -11.64 -2.24 24.03
CA LYS A 166 -10.43 -2.62 23.27
C LYS A 166 -10.61 -2.38 21.76
N GLU A 167 -11.78 -2.70 21.23
CA GLU A 167 -12.12 -2.53 19.82
C GLU A 167 -12.01 -1.07 19.39
N PHE A 168 -12.45 -0.13 20.25
CA PHE A 168 -12.33 1.30 19.96
C PHE A 168 -10.85 1.74 19.86
N VAL A 169 -10.01 1.23 20.75
CA VAL A 169 -8.55 1.53 20.71
C VAL A 169 -7.94 1.02 19.42
N GLN A 170 -8.30 -0.20 19.00
CA GLN A 170 -7.79 -0.79 17.75
C GLN A 170 -8.25 -0.03 16.51
N GLU A 171 -9.53 0.36 16.45
CA GLU A 171 -10.09 1.10 15.30
C GLU A 171 -9.57 2.55 15.18
N THR A 172 -9.00 3.12 16.26
CA THR A 172 -8.43 4.47 16.26
C THR A 172 -6.90 4.50 16.27
N ASP A 173 -6.24 3.37 16.08
CA ASP A 173 -4.79 3.25 16.15
C ASP A 173 -4.06 4.12 15.10
N PHE A 174 -4.64 4.26 13.91
CA PHE A 174 -4.11 5.15 12.86
C PHE A 174 -4.17 6.65 13.18
N CYS A 175 -4.76 7.06 14.31
CA CYS A 175 -4.73 8.44 14.77
C CYS A 175 -3.46 8.80 15.55
N ALA A 176 -2.54 7.84 15.75
CA ALA A 176 -1.35 7.99 16.58
C ALA A 176 -0.06 7.72 15.78
N PHE A 177 1.08 7.90 16.44
CA PHE A 177 2.38 7.53 15.88
C PHE A 177 2.36 6.09 15.32
N PRO A 178 3.00 5.80 14.17
CA PRO A 178 3.94 6.67 13.42
C PRO A 178 3.29 7.69 12.48
N TYR A 179 1.98 7.70 12.36
CA TYR A 179 1.28 8.60 11.44
C TYR A 179 1.27 10.03 11.94
N THR A 180 1.47 10.97 11.03
CA THR A 180 1.44 12.42 11.31
C THR A 180 0.38 13.09 10.45
N GLY A 181 -0.04 14.31 10.83
CA GLY A 181 -0.96 15.08 10.00
C GLY A 181 -0.41 15.41 8.60
N LYS A 182 0.91 15.54 8.46
CA LYS A 182 1.57 15.75 7.17
C LYS A 182 1.49 14.48 6.31
N GLU A 183 1.83 13.32 6.89
CA GLU A 183 1.74 12.03 6.23
C GLU A 183 0.30 11.74 5.76
N PHE A 184 -0.67 11.93 6.64
CA PHE A 184 -2.09 11.79 6.34
C PHE A 184 -2.51 12.68 5.15
N THR A 185 -2.09 13.95 5.15
CA THR A 185 -2.43 14.89 4.08
C THR A 185 -1.81 14.46 2.76
N GLU A 186 -0.53 14.11 2.76
CA GLU A 186 0.21 13.75 1.57
C GLU A 186 -0.38 12.51 0.89
N ILE A 187 -0.57 11.42 1.65
CA ILE A 187 -1.14 10.18 1.12
C ILE A 187 -2.49 10.42 0.46
N LEU A 188 -3.41 11.10 1.15
CA LEU A 188 -4.75 11.32 0.64
C LEU A 188 -4.81 12.32 -0.52
N SER A 189 -3.86 13.26 -0.59
CA SER A 189 -3.79 14.25 -1.66
C SER A 189 -3.21 13.66 -2.94
N GLU A 190 -2.14 12.90 -2.83
CA GLU A 190 -1.44 12.33 -3.97
C GLU A 190 -2.19 11.13 -4.58
N ASN A 191 -2.93 10.36 -3.78
CA ASN A 191 -3.79 9.28 -4.25
C ASN A 191 -5.28 9.69 -4.34
N ARG A 192 -5.55 10.98 -4.54
CA ARG A 192 -6.86 11.61 -4.41
C ARG A 192 -7.99 10.90 -5.15
N GLU A 193 -7.82 10.59 -6.42
CA GLU A 193 -8.91 10.05 -7.26
C GLU A 193 -9.30 8.64 -6.79
N ASN A 194 -8.33 7.80 -6.47
CA ASN A 194 -8.57 6.45 -5.94
C ASN A 194 -9.19 6.50 -4.54
N THR A 195 -8.68 7.37 -3.67
CA THR A 195 -9.22 7.57 -2.32
C THR A 195 -10.66 8.06 -2.37
N LEU A 196 -10.99 9.03 -3.22
CA LEU A 196 -12.37 9.50 -3.40
C LEU A 196 -13.30 8.40 -3.92
N ARG A 197 -12.84 7.60 -4.87
CA ARG A 197 -13.63 6.47 -5.41
C ARG A 197 -14.00 5.49 -4.30
N ILE A 198 -13.01 4.98 -3.57
CA ILE A 198 -13.28 3.97 -2.51
C ILE A 198 -14.07 4.57 -1.35
N LEU A 199 -13.84 5.83 -0.98
CA LEU A 199 -14.60 6.52 0.04
C LEU A 199 -16.08 6.66 -0.34
N ASN A 200 -16.38 6.99 -1.60
CA ASN A 200 -17.75 7.06 -2.08
C ASN A 200 -18.45 5.69 -2.01
N ASP A 201 -17.76 4.61 -2.40
CA ASP A 201 -18.29 3.24 -2.28
C ASP A 201 -18.57 2.89 -0.80
N PHE A 202 -17.68 3.28 0.10
CA PHE A 202 -17.86 3.10 1.54
C PHE A 202 -19.07 3.89 2.07
N ILE A 203 -19.24 5.16 1.67
CA ILE A 203 -20.40 5.97 2.05
C ILE A 203 -21.71 5.34 1.57
N VAL A 204 -21.75 4.80 0.35
CA VAL A 204 -22.93 4.08 -0.17
C VAL A 204 -23.23 2.86 0.70
N ASN A 205 -22.19 2.11 1.09
CA ASN A 205 -22.37 0.96 1.97
C ASN A 205 -22.86 1.38 3.38
N LEU A 206 -22.31 2.45 3.97
CA LEU A 206 -22.78 3.00 5.24
C LEU A 206 -24.26 3.42 5.19
N LYS A 207 -24.73 3.99 4.08
CA LYS A 207 -26.15 4.30 3.89
C LYS A 207 -27.01 3.05 3.96
N THR A 208 -26.55 1.93 3.39
CA THR A 208 -27.27 0.65 3.46
C THR A 208 -27.47 0.20 4.92
N TYR A 209 -26.40 0.27 5.74
CA TYR A 209 -26.52 0.00 7.19
C TYR A 209 -27.48 0.97 7.89
N ARG A 210 -27.33 2.27 7.64
CA ARG A 210 -28.20 3.29 8.22
C ARG A 210 -29.67 3.03 7.92
N ASP A 211 -30.01 2.71 6.67
CA ASP A 211 -31.38 2.50 6.21
C ASP A 211 -31.96 1.22 6.84
N ALA A 212 -31.18 0.15 6.96
CA ALA A 212 -31.59 -1.06 7.67
C ALA A 212 -31.85 -0.79 9.17
N ILE A 213 -31.01 0.02 9.83
CA ILE A 213 -31.20 0.43 11.21
C ILE A 213 -32.46 1.27 11.36
N GLN A 214 -32.64 2.28 10.49
CA GLN A 214 -33.80 3.18 10.52
C GLN A 214 -35.11 2.42 10.37
N ASN A 215 -35.13 1.42 9.46
CA ASN A 215 -36.30 0.60 9.18
C ASN A 215 -36.46 -0.58 10.15
N ARG A 216 -35.54 -0.75 11.13
CA ARG A 216 -35.48 -1.90 12.05
C ARG A 216 -35.48 -3.25 11.31
N ASP A 217 -34.87 -3.28 10.13
CA ASP A 217 -34.75 -4.50 9.30
C ASP A 217 -33.64 -5.41 9.84
N ARG A 218 -34.04 -6.27 10.77
CA ARG A 218 -33.11 -7.23 11.40
C ARG A 218 -32.56 -8.25 10.41
N ALA A 219 -33.35 -8.62 9.39
CA ALA A 219 -32.94 -9.61 8.40
C ALA A 219 -31.84 -9.02 7.49
N ALA A 220 -32.02 -7.77 7.05
CA ALA A 220 -30.99 -7.07 6.28
C ALA A 220 -29.72 -6.87 7.11
N LEU A 221 -29.81 -6.48 8.37
CA LEU A 221 -28.64 -6.31 9.25
C LEU A 221 -27.89 -7.64 9.45
N SER A 222 -28.62 -8.75 9.69
CA SER A 222 -28.01 -10.08 9.81
C SER A 222 -27.26 -10.47 8.54
N SER A 223 -27.89 -10.28 7.37
CA SER A 223 -27.31 -10.58 6.07
C SER A 223 -26.06 -9.76 5.78
N LEU A 224 -26.05 -8.47 6.11
CA LEU A 224 -24.86 -7.60 5.97
C LEU A 224 -23.71 -8.08 6.84
N TYR A 225 -23.99 -8.43 8.10
CA TYR A 225 -22.99 -8.96 9.03
C TYR A 225 -22.41 -10.30 8.53
N GLU A 226 -23.27 -11.26 8.20
CA GLU A 226 -22.84 -12.58 7.71
C GLU A 226 -21.98 -12.50 6.45
N LYS A 227 -22.29 -11.56 5.54
CA LYS A 227 -21.48 -11.32 4.34
C LYS A 227 -20.08 -10.83 4.70
N ALA A 228 -19.99 -9.87 5.63
CA ALA A 228 -18.71 -9.32 6.08
C ALA A 228 -17.90 -10.38 6.84
N GLU A 229 -18.52 -11.13 7.74
CA GLU A 229 -17.91 -12.23 8.51
C GLU A 229 -17.31 -13.29 7.59
N LYS A 230 -18.10 -13.84 6.67
CA LYS A 230 -17.64 -14.84 5.70
C LYS A 230 -16.53 -14.32 4.78
N GLY A 231 -16.63 -13.05 4.39
CA GLY A 231 -15.59 -12.38 3.60
C GLY A 231 -14.27 -12.29 4.35
N ARG A 232 -14.32 -11.88 5.62
CA ARG A 232 -13.14 -11.79 6.49
C ARG A 232 -12.50 -13.15 6.78
N GLU A 233 -13.33 -14.14 7.12
CA GLU A 233 -12.84 -15.52 7.36
C GLU A 233 -12.14 -16.08 6.12
N LYS A 234 -12.76 -15.91 4.94
CA LYS A 234 -12.15 -16.35 3.69
C LYS A 234 -10.83 -15.63 3.42
N TRP A 235 -10.79 -14.31 3.58
CA TRP A 235 -9.57 -13.53 3.38
C TRP A 235 -8.43 -13.99 4.29
N LEU A 236 -8.67 -14.15 5.60
CA LEU A 236 -7.64 -14.62 6.53
C LEU A 236 -7.13 -16.00 6.17
N LYS A 237 -8.04 -16.93 5.86
CA LYS A 237 -7.69 -18.30 5.43
C LYS A 237 -6.85 -18.30 4.14
N ASP A 238 -7.24 -17.50 3.16
CA ASP A 238 -6.52 -17.38 1.89
C ASP A 238 -5.13 -16.74 2.11
N TYR A 239 -5.03 -15.77 3.02
CA TYR A 239 -3.78 -15.11 3.37
C TYR A 239 -2.83 -16.05 4.09
N GLU A 240 -3.26 -16.73 5.15
CA GLU A 240 -2.48 -17.73 5.89
C GLU A 240 -2.06 -18.90 4.98
N GLY A 241 -2.97 -19.36 4.13
CA GLY A 241 -2.71 -20.45 3.18
C GLY A 241 -1.84 -20.05 1.99
N GLY A 242 -1.58 -18.76 1.78
CA GLY A 242 -0.85 -18.23 0.63
C GLY A 242 -1.49 -18.63 -0.70
N VAL A 243 -2.83 -18.70 -0.76
CA VAL A 243 -3.57 -19.23 -1.92
C VAL A 243 -3.24 -18.48 -3.19
N TRP A 244 -3.19 -17.13 -3.15
CA TRP A 244 -2.82 -16.30 -4.30
C TRP A 244 -1.35 -16.41 -4.72
N ARG A 245 -0.47 -17.01 -3.88
CA ARG A 245 0.92 -17.29 -4.25
C ARG A 245 1.01 -18.50 -5.16
N LYS A 246 0.19 -19.52 -4.91
CA LYS A 246 0.15 -20.77 -5.70
C LYS A 246 -0.37 -20.57 -7.12
N GLU A 247 -1.22 -19.57 -7.33
CA GLU A 247 -1.74 -19.25 -8.67
C GLU A 247 -0.70 -18.56 -9.57
N LYS A 248 0.34 -17.93 -9.01
CA LYS A 248 1.41 -17.20 -9.73
C LYS A 248 2.75 -17.95 -9.82
N ASP A 249 2.89 -19.14 -9.26
CA ASP A 249 4.09 -20.00 -9.38
C ASP A 249 4.33 -20.56 -10.81
N GLN A 250 3.57 -20.10 -11.80
CA GLN A 250 3.98 -20.25 -13.17
C GLN A 250 5.20 -19.34 -13.42
N LYS A 251 6.38 -19.99 -13.47
CA LYS A 251 7.70 -19.44 -13.86
C LYS A 251 7.66 -17.94 -14.17
N LEU A 252 8.16 -17.11 -13.25
CA LEU A 252 8.51 -15.71 -13.52
C LEU A 252 9.56 -15.69 -14.65
N ASN A 253 9.09 -15.76 -15.90
CA ASN A 253 9.85 -15.20 -16.99
C ASN A 253 9.84 -13.71 -16.75
N VAL A 254 10.95 -13.15 -16.27
CA VAL A 254 11.14 -11.70 -16.28
C VAL A 254 10.89 -11.27 -17.72
N PRO A 255 9.81 -10.52 -18.01
CA PRO A 255 9.54 -10.15 -19.39
C PRO A 255 10.75 -9.36 -19.92
N THR A 256 11.21 -9.68 -21.12
CA THR A 256 12.20 -8.82 -21.77
C THR A 256 11.62 -7.43 -21.97
N ALA A 257 12.46 -6.39 -22.08
CA ALA A 257 12.00 -5.01 -22.31
C ALA A 257 11.00 -4.92 -23.47
N GLY A 258 11.14 -5.76 -24.51
CA GLY A 258 10.20 -5.86 -25.62
C GLY A 258 8.85 -6.47 -25.25
N GLU A 259 8.81 -7.43 -24.34
CA GLU A 259 7.57 -8.05 -23.86
C GLU A 259 6.82 -7.14 -22.90
N MET A 260 7.54 -6.36 -22.05
CA MET A 260 6.92 -5.30 -21.22
C MET A 260 6.29 -4.20 -22.07
N MET A 261 6.99 -3.71 -23.10
CA MET A 261 6.42 -2.75 -24.05
C MET A 261 5.22 -3.34 -24.81
N GLY A 262 5.31 -4.60 -25.26
CA GLY A 262 4.21 -5.27 -25.96
C GLY A 262 2.94 -5.39 -25.11
N GLN A 263 3.05 -5.66 -23.80
CA GLN A 263 1.92 -5.74 -22.89
C GLN A 263 1.33 -4.37 -22.58
N MET A 264 2.13 -3.32 -22.43
CA MET A 264 1.65 -1.94 -22.22
C MET A 264 0.96 -1.36 -23.46
N PHE A 265 1.46 -1.62 -24.67
CA PHE A 265 0.86 -1.09 -25.90
C PHE A 265 -0.29 -1.95 -26.47
N LEU A 266 -0.38 -3.24 -26.14
CA LEU A 266 -1.39 -4.16 -26.66
C LEU A 266 -2.47 -4.56 -25.66
N GLY A 267 -2.37 -4.12 -24.40
CA GLY A 267 -3.31 -4.44 -23.31
C GLY A 267 -4.74 -3.97 -23.50
N GLY A 268 -5.04 -3.24 -24.58
CA GLY A 268 -6.38 -2.78 -24.93
C GLY A 268 -7.13 -3.60 -26.01
N LEU A 269 -6.50 -4.54 -26.70
CA LEU A 269 -7.07 -5.13 -27.94
C LEU A 269 -7.22 -6.66 -27.98
N GLY A 270 -7.10 -7.37 -26.88
CA GLY A 270 -7.00 -8.84 -26.88
C GLY A 270 -7.93 -9.65 -25.99
N ARG A 271 -9.09 -9.16 -25.54
CA ARG A 271 -10.09 -10.04 -24.92
C ARG A 271 -10.94 -10.71 -25.98
N LYS A 272 -10.45 -11.76 -26.65
CA LYS A 272 -11.30 -12.73 -27.32
C LYS A 272 -12.00 -13.60 -26.28
N LYS A 273 -13.35 -13.53 -26.25
CA LYS A 273 -14.23 -14.50 -25.62
C LYS A 273 -13.85 -15.90 -26.12
N LYS A 274 -13.62 -16.83 -25.20
CA LYS A 274 -13.78 -18.26 -25.46
C LYS A 274 -15.17 -18.66 -24.94
N GLU A 275 -15.94 -19.18 -25.84
CA GLU A 275 -17.20 -19.88 -25.58
C GLU A 275 -16.98 -21.10 -24.68
#